data_0839b16676baaee7c0ce11b5a5cb75fd
#
_entry.id   0839b16676baaee7c0ce11b5a5cb75fd
#
_cell.length_a   1.000
_cell.length_b   1.000
_cell.length_c   1.000
_cell.angle_alpha   90.00
_cell.angle_beta   90.00
_cell.angle_gamma   90.00
#
_symmetry.space_group_name_H-M   'P 1'
#
loop_
_entity.id
_entity.type
_entity.pdbx_description
1 polymer ?
#
loop_
_entity_poly.entity_id
_entity_poly.type
_entity_poly.pdbx_seq_one_letter_code
_entity_poly.pdbx_strand_id
1 'polypeptide(L)'
;MGWGIDMIGQIYPPSSKNHKFILVATDYFTKWVKAIPLKNVTSKEMIEFVKEHIIYRFGIPQTITTDQGTMFTSEEFEEFATRMGSKLLNSSPYCAQANGQAKASNKGVIKLIKRKIDEYPRKWHTVLNKALWAYRMACHGATKVDTWK
;
A
#
# COMPACT_ATOMS: atom_id res chain seq x y z
N MET A 1 9.09 11.68 6.39
CA MET A 1 8.83 10.62 5.42
C MET A 1 7.62 9.82 5.85
N GLY A 2 6.59 9.88 5.04
CA GLY A 2 5.31 9.26 5.37
C GLY A 2 4.90 8.22 4.36
N TRP A 3 4.37 7.12 4.85
CA TRP A 3 3.87 6.01 4.05
C TRP A 3 2.41 5.77 4.36
N GLY A 4 1.64 5.45 3.32
CA GLY A 4 0.26 5.01 3.50
C GLY A 4 0.17 3.53 3.21
N ILE A 5 -0.61 2.81 4.01
CA ILE A 5 -0.85 1.39 3.81
C ILE A 5 -2.35 1.16 3.72
N ASP A 6 -2.76 0.51 2.64
CA ASP A 6 -4.15 0.15 2.40
C ASP A 6 -4.26 -1.34 2.15
N MET A 7 -5.43 -1.88 2.44
CA MET A 7 -5.73 -3.27 2.16
C MET A 7 -6.91 -3.36 1.22
N ILE A 8 -6.75 -4.14 0.16
CA ILE A 8 -7.85 -4.47 -0.74
C ILE A 8 -8.26 -5.91 -0.45
N GLY A 9 -9.52 -6.13 -0.22
CA GLY A 9 -10.04 -7.47 0.02
C GLY A 9 -11.36 -7.43 0.75
N GLN A 10 -12.03 -8.50 0.80
CA GLN A 10 -11.72 -9.83 0.28
C GLN A 10 -12.04 -9.88 -1.21
N ILE A 11 -11.17 -10.51 -2.02
CA ILE A 11 -11.31 -10.55 -3.47
C ILE A 11 -11.98 -11.86 -3.89
N TYR A 12 -13.03 -11.76 -4.68
CA TYR A 12 -13.74 -12.92 -5.22
C TYR A 12 -13.85 -12.80 -6.73
N PRO A 13 -13.56 -13.88 -7.47
CA PRO A 13 -12.92 -15.09 -6.96
C PRO A 13 -11.47 -14.82 -6.55
N PRO A 14 -10.91 -15.63 -5.66
CA PRO A 14 -9.50 -15.48 -5.33
C PRO A 14 -8.62 -15.81 -6.54
N SER A 15 -7.36 -15.38 -6.52
CA SER A 15 -6.44 -15.72 -7.60
C SER A 15 -6.22 -17.22 -7.66
N SER A 16 -5.63 -17.68 -8.77
CA SER A 16 -5.33 -19.10 -8.95
C SER A 16 -4.37 -19.65 -7.90
N LYS A 17 -3.63 -18.76 -7.23
CA LYS A 17 -2.78 -19.12 -6.09
C LYS A 17 -3.48 -18.88 -4.75
N ASN A 18 -4.79 -18.69 -4.77
CA ASN A 18 -5.62 -18.49 -3.61
C ASN A 18 -5.31 -17.21 -2.84
N HIS A 19 -4.86 -16.18 -3.53
CA HIS A 19 -4.71 -14.86 -2.93
C HIS A 19 -6.07 -14.16 -2.87
N LYS A 20 -6.40 -13.64 -1.70
CA LYS A 20 -7.70 -13.00 -1.44
C LYS A 20 -7.56 -11.53 -1.07
N PHE A 21 -6.36 -11.08 -0.78
CA PHE A 21 -6.09 -9.73 -0.30
C PHE A 21 -4.86 -9.16 -0.99
N ILE A 22 -4.80 -7.84 -1.05
CA ILE A 22 -3.63 -7.12 -1.52
C ILE A 22 -3.30 -6.05 -0.50
N LEU A 23 -2.05 -6.02 -0.02
CA LEU A 23 -1.54 -4.90 0.78
C LEU A 23 -0.83 -3.93 -0.15
N VAL A 24 -1.17 -2.66 -0.03
CA VAL A 24 -0.63 -1.61 -0.89
C VAL A 24 0.05 -0.57 0.00
N ALA A 25 1.32 -0.29 -0.26
CA ALA A 25 2.06 0.75 0.43
C ALA A 25 2.44 1.84 -0.55
N THR A 26 2.23 3.08 -0.17
CA THR A 26 2.55 4.24 -1.00
C THR A 26 3.42 5.20 -0.22
N ASP A 27 4.56 5.60 -0.79
CA ASP A 27 5.37 6.68 -0.25
C ASP A 27 4.77 8.00 -0.72
N TYR A 28 4.31 8.81 0.23
CA TYR A 28 3.62 10.06 -0.11
C TYR A 28 4.52 11.08 -0.80
N PHE A 29 5.80 11.02 -0.53
CA PHE A 29 6.74 11.96 -1.11
C PHE A 29 7.10 11.60 -2.55
N THR A 30 7.56 10.36 -2.77
CA THR A 30 8.04 9.92 -4.08
C THR A 30 6.95 9.32 -4.96
N LYS A 31 5.78 9.02 -4.37
CA LYS A 31 4.69 8.30 -5.04
C LYS A 31 5.04 6.86 -5.39
N TRP A 32 6.10 6.33 -4.79
CA TRP A 32 6.44 4.93 -4.98
C TRP A 32 5.34 4.05 -4.39
N VAL A 33 4.98 3.02 -5.14
CA VAL A 33 3.92 2.09 -4.75
C VAL A 33 4.45 0.67 -4.75
N LYS A 34 4.14 -0.06 -3.70
CA LYS A 34 4.40 -1.48 -3.61
C LYS A 34 3.12 -2.18 -3.21
N ALA A 35 2.77 -3.24 -3.92
CA ALA A 35 1.59 -4.04 -3.59
C ALA A 35 1.96 -5.51 -3.62
N ILE A 36 1.46 -6.26 -2.67
CA ILE A 36 1.68 -7.71 -2.63
C ILE A 36 0.37 -8.43 -2.43
N PRO A 37 0.18 -9.56 -3.13
CA PRO A 37 -0.99 -10.42 -2.90
C PRO A 37 -0.76 -11.31 -1.68
N LEU A 38 -1.81 -11.52 -0.92
CA LEU A 38 -1.77 -12.34 0.29
C LEU A 38 -2.96 -13.27 0.35
N LYS A 39 -2.75 -14.46 0.92
CA LYS A 39 -3.83 -15.41 1.17
C LYS A 39 -4.63 -14.99 2.39
N ASN A 40 -3.95 -14.55 3.41
CA ASN A 40 -4.54 -14.08 4.67
C ASN A 40 -3.85 -12.81 5.10
N VAL A 41 -4.54 -12.00 5.89
CA VAL A 41 -3.95 -10.79 6.45
C VAL A 41 -4.03 -10.89 7.96
N THR A 42 -2.88 -11.07 8.60
CA THR A 42 -2.74 -11.07 10.04
C THR A 42 -1.79 -9.95 10.44
N SER A 43 -1.77 -9.63 11.74
CA SER A 43 -0.83 -8.62 12.24
C SER A 43 0.61 -8.99 11.91
N LYS A 44 0.93 -10.28 11.98
CA LYS A 44 2.27 -10.77 11.65
C LYS A 44 2.63 -10.48 10.19
N GLU A 45 1.72 -10.75 9.28
CA GLU A 45 1.96 -10.53 7.85
C GLU A 45 2.10 -9.05 7.53
N MET A 46 1.33 -8.20 8.19
CA MET A 46 1.44 -6.76 8.03
C MET A 46 2.78 -6.23 8.53
N ILE A 47 3.23 -6.73 9.68
CA ILE A 47 4.53 -6.36 10.24
C ILE A 47 5.65 -6.80 9.30
N GLU A 48 5.59 -8.01 8.78
CA GLU A 48 6.57 -8.51 7.82
C GLU A 48 6.59 -7.68 6.53
N PHE A 49 5.42 -7.29 6.06
CA PHE A 49 5.30 -6.44 4.88
C PHE A 49 6.01 -5.10 5.09
N VAL A 50 5.76 -4.45 6.23
CA VAL A 50 6.40 -3.17 6.54
C VAL A 50 7.91 -3.34 6.64
N LYS A 51 8.38 -4.37 7.30
CA LYS A 51 9.81 -4.63 7.43
C LYS A 51 10.48 -4.85 6.08
N GLU A 52 9.93 -5.75 5.28
CA GLU A 52 10.58 -6.16 4.04
C GLU A 52 10.49 -5.12 2.94
N HIS A 53 9.37 -4.43 2.83
CA HIS A 53 9.11 -3.57 1.68
C HIS A 53 9.28 -2.09 1.97
N ILE A 54 9.32 -1.70 3.23
CA ILE A 54 9.54 -0.31 3.62
C ILE A 54 10.85 -0.14 4.36
N ILE A 55 10.98 -0.78 5.51
CA ILE A 55 12.10 -0.52 6.42
C ILE A 55 13.44 -0.96 5.79
N TYR A 56 13.51 -2.15 5.27
CA TYR A 56 14.76 -2.68 4.73
C TYR A 56 15.19 -2.00 3.43
N ARG A 57 14.26 -1.34 2.75
CA ARG A 57 14.57 -0.69 1.48
C ARG A 57 14.74 0.83 1.61
N PHE A 58 13.96 1.46 2.46
CA PHE A 58 13.88 2.91 2.52
C PHE A 58 14.18 3.47 3.90
N GLY A 59 14.31 2.62 4.91
CA GLY A 59 14.50 3.04 6.28
C GLY A 59 13.19 3.16 7.04
N ILE A 60 13.29 3.53 8.32
CA ILE A 60 12.14 3.61 9.19
C ILE A 60 11.31 4.85 8.85
N PRO A 61 10.03 4.67 8.49
CA PRO A 61 9.17 5.83 8.19
C PRO A 61 8.87 6.63 9.45
N GLN A 62 8.75 7.93 9.31
CA GLN A 62 8.35 8.78 10.43
C GLN A 62 6.88 8.55 10.77
N THR A 63 6.04 8.43 9.75
CA THR A 63 4.62 8.20 9.93
C THR A 63 4.15 7.08 9.03
N ILE A 64 3.18 6.33 9.52
CA ILE A 64 2.45 5.32 8.74
C ILE A 64 0.97 5.66 8.86
N THR A 65 0.34 5.97 7.75
CA THR A 65 -1.09 6.27 7.71
C THR A 65 -1.84 5.04 7.21
N THR A 66 -2.84 4.62 7.96
CA THR A 66 -3.68 3.48 7.60
C THR A 66 -5.14 3.91 7.65
N ASP A 67 -6.01 3.13 7.01
CA ASP A 67 -7.43 3.32 7.23
C ASP A 67 -7.81 2.67 8.57
N GLN A 68 -9.08 2.77 8.97
CA GLN A 68 -9.52 2.28 10.27
C GLN A 68 -9.86 0.78 10.27
N GLY A 69 -9.24 0.01 9.38
CA GLY A 69 -9.42 -1.43 9.38
C GLY A 69 -8.94 -2.08 10.66
N THR A 70 -9.65 -3.11 11.11
CA THR A 70 -9.34 -3.77 12.39
C THR A 70 -7.93 -4.33 12.46
N MET A 71 -7.36 -4.74 11.34
CA MET A 71 -5.99 -5.29 11.33
C MET A 71 -4.96 -4.20 11.62
N PHE A 72 -5.22 -2.97 11.18
CA PHE A 72 -4.32 -1.85 11.40
C PHE A 72 -4.44 -1.25 12.79
N THR A 73 -5.53 -1.55 13.50
CA THR A 73 -5.72 -1.10 14.87
C THR A 73 -5.34 -2.17 15.89
N SER A 74 -4.76 -3.27 15.44
CA SER A 74 -4.35 -4.33 16.34
C SER A 74 -3.23 -3.85 17.27
N GLU A 75 -3.27 -4.34 18.50
CA GLU A 75 -2.27 -4.00 19.51
C GLU A 75 -0.86 -4.38 19.07
N GLU A 76 -0.72 -5.52 18.41
CA GLU A 76 0.58 -5.98 17.92
C GLU A 76 1.18 -5.01 16.90
N PHE A 77 0.38 -4.52 15.98
CA PHE A 77 0.86 -3.58 14.97
C PHE A 77 1.20 -2.23 15.60
N GLU A 78 0.38 -1.76 16.53
CA GLU A 78 0.65 -0.51 17.25
C GLU A 78 1.93 -0.59 18.06
N GLU A 79 2.16 -1.70 18.75
CA GLU A 79 3.39 -1.91 19.49
C GLU A 79 4.61 -1.93 18.58
N PHE A 80 4.48 -2.60 17.44
CA PHE A 80 5.55 -2.63 16.45
C PHE A 80 5.91 -1.23 15.98
N ALA A 81 4.91 -0.43 15.59
CA ALA A 81 5.14 0.93 15.13
C ALA A 81 5.80 1.79 16.19
N THR A 82 5.32 1.69 17.42
CA THR A 82 5.90 2.43 18.55
C THR A 82 7.34 2.03 18.80
N ARG A 83 7.62 0.74 18.78
CA ARG A 83 8.97 0.21 19.02
C ARG A 83 9.95 0.70 17.96
N MET A 84 9.50 0.81 16.72
CA MET A 84 10.34 1.30 15.63
C MET A 84 10.47 2.82 15.61
N GLY A 85 9.68 3.51 16.40
CA GLY A 85 9.70 4.98 16.42
C GLY A 85 8.83 5.62 15.35
N SER A 86 7.96 4.86 14.72
CA SER A 86 7.04 5.37 13.72
C SER A 86 5.73 5.81 14.36
N LYS A 87 5.20 6.94 13.92
CA LYS A 87 3.91 7.42 14.39
C LYS A 87 2.81 6.84 13.52
N LEU A 88 1.89 6.13 14.14
CA LEU A 88 0.77 5.53 13.42
C LEU A 88 -0.39 6.52 13.38
N LEU A 89 -0.83 6.86 12.18
CA LEU A 89 -1.91 7.82 11.96
C LEU A 89 -3.08 7.09 11.32
N ASN A 90 -4.27 7.37 11.83
CA ASN A 90 -5.49 6.88 11.21
C ASN A 90 -5.99 7.89 10.19
N SER A 91 -6.52 7.38 9.09
CA SER A 91 -7.14 8.22 8.06
C SER A 91 -8.50 8.69 8.56
N SER A 92 -8.50 9.80 9.29
CA SER A 92 -9.72 10.40 9.81
C SER A 92 -10.12 11.62 8.99
N PRO A 93 -11.39 12.07 9.09
CA PRO A 93 -11.83 13.29 8.40
C PRO A 93 -10.99 14.51 8.75
N TYR A 94 -10.46 14.56 9.95
CA TYR A 94 -9.64 15.69 10.39
C TYR A 94 -8.31 15.79 9.67
N CYS A 95 -7.81 14.66 9.19
CA CYS A 95 -6.55 14.62 8.45
C CYS A 95 -6.75 14.78 6.94
N ALA A 96 -7.98 14.93 6.49
CA ALA A 96 -8.31 14.94 5.08
C ALA A 96 -7.61 16.06 4.31
N GLN A 97 -7.48 17.23 4.91
CA GLN A 97 -6.82 18.36 4.24
C GLN A 97 -5.31 18.17 4.15
N ALA A 98 -4.69 17.70 5.21
CA ALA A 98 -3.26 17.45 5.24
C ALA A 98 -2.86 16.29 4.30
N ASN A 99 -3.76 15.31 4.14
CA ASN A 99 -3.49 14.12 3.34
C ASN A 99 -4.23 14.10 2.01
N GLY A 100 -4.76 15.25 1.56
CA GLY A 100 -5.57 15.31 0.35
C GLY A 100 -4.89 14.77 -0.89
N GLN A 101 -3.64 15.15 -1.11
CA GLN A 101 -2.86 14.67 -2.25
C GLN A 101 -2.51 13.19 -2.12
N ALA A 102 -2.21 12.76 -0.91
CA ALA A 102 -1.90 11.36 -0.64
C ALA A 102 -3.11 10.47 -0.91
N LYS A 103 -4.30 10.90 -0.45
CA LYS A 103 -5.53 10.16 -0.70
C LYS A 103 -5.87 10.11 -2.18
N ALA A 104 -5.65 11.19 -2.92
CA ALA A 104 -5.91 11.23 -4.36
C ALA A 104 -5.00 10.24 -5.09
N SER A 105 -3.72 10.19 -4.71
CA SER A 105 -2.76 9.24 -5.29
C SER A 105 -3.17 7.79 -5.00
N ASN A 106 -3.56 7.51 -3.75
CA ASN A 106 -3.99 6.17 -3.35
C ASN A 106 -5.24 5.73 -4.11
N LYS A 107 -6.18 6.63 -4.33
CA LYS A 107 -7.39 6.29 -5.07
C LYS A 107 -7.07 5.84 -6.49
N GLY A 108 -6.12 6.51 -7.15
CA GLY A 108 -5.71 6.13 -8.49
C GLY A 108 -5.11 4.74 -8.56
N VAL A 109 -4.22 4.44 -7.62
CA VAL A 109 -3.60 3.12 -7.51
C VAL A 109 -4.64 2.04 -7.24
N ILE A 110 -5.52 2.29 -6.28
CA ILE A 110 -6.54 1.31 -5.89
C ILE A 110 -7.50 1.06 -7.05
N LYS A 111 -7.89 2.08 -7.77
CA LYS A 111 -8.74 1.92 -8.96
C LYS A 111 -8.06 1.08 -10.03
N LEU A 112 -6.77 1.32 -10.26
CA LEU A 112 -6.00 0.53 -11.23
C LEU A 112 -5.96 -0.93 -10.82
N ILE A 113 -5.66 -1.21 -9.55
CA ILE A 113 -5.58 -2.57 -9.06
C ILE A 113 -6.93 -3.28 -9.19
N LYS A 114 -8.01 -2.61 -8.80
CA LYS A 114 -9.35 -3.18 -8.93
C LYS A 114 -9.72 -3.47 -10.37
N ARG A 115 -9.32 -2.59 -11.30
CA ARG A 115 -9.54 -2.81 -12.72
C ARG A 115 -8.80 -4.06 -13.21
N LYS A 116 -7.57 -4.25 -12.76
CA LYS A 116 -6.79 -5.44 -13.15
C LYS A 116 -7.38 -6.72 -12.57
N ILE A 117 -7.94 -6.65 -11.37
CA ILE A 117 -8.64 -7.79 -10.80
C ILE A 117 -9.84 -8.17 -11.67
N ASP A 118 -10.60 -7.19 -12.14
CA ASP A 118 -11.76 -7.42 -12.99
C ASP A 118 -11.37 -7.92 -14.38
N GLU A 119 -10.30 -7.36 -14.96
CA GLU A 119 -9.83 -7.75 -16.29
C GLU A 119 -9.23 -9.16 -16.32
N TYR A 120 -8.58 -9.55 -15.24
CA TYR A 120 -7.86 -10.83 -15.15
C TYR A 120 -8.33 -11.63 -13.95
N PRO A 121 -9.58 -12.12 -13.95
CA PRO A 121 -10.09 -12.93 -12.85
C PRO A 121 -9.18 -14.13 -12.62
N ARG A 122 -8.83 -14.38 -11.37
CA ARG A 122 -7.95 -15.47 -10.94
C ARG A 122 -6.49 -15.37 -11.36
N LYS A 123 -6.17 -14.51 -12.34
CA LYS A 123 -4.79 -14.33 -12.81
C LYS A 123 -4.25 -12.94 -12.48
N TRP A 124 -5.00 -12.13 -11.73
CA TRP A 124 -4.61 -10.76 -11.44
C TRP A 124 -3.26 -10.68 -10.72
N HIS A 125 -2.90 -11.70 -9.94
CA HIS A 125 -1.62 -11.71 -9.23
C HIS A 125 -0.42 -11.71 -10.20
N THR A 126 -0.60 -12.22 -11.42
CA THR A 126 0.47 -12.27 -12.40
C THR A 126 0.71 -10.94 -13.10
N VAL A 127 -0.33 -10.09 -13.17
CA VAL A 127 -0.24 -8.80 -13.87
C VAL A 127 -0.07 -7.63 -12.91
N LEU A 128 -0.16 -7.87 -11.62
CA LEU A 128 -0.14 -6.81 -10.62
C LEU A 128 1.14 -5.97 -10.67
N ASN A 129 2.29 -6.61 -10.63
CA ASN A 129 3.57 -5.91 -10.62
C ASN A 129 3.78 -5.12 -11.91
N LYS A 130 3.37 -5.68 -13.03
CA LYS A 130 3.49 -5.01 -14.33
C LYS A 130 2.61 -3.78 -14.40
N ALA A 131 1.38 -3.87 -13.90
CA ALA A 131 0.46 -2.75 -13.85
C ALA A 131 0.99 -1.63 -12.95
N LEU A 132 1.56 -1.98 -11.82
CA LEU A 132 2.13 -1.00 -10.90
C LEU A 132 3.38 -0.35 -11.48
N TRP A 133 4.19 -1.12 -12.18
CA TRP A 133 5.35 -0.57 -12.87
C TRP A 133 4.91 0.47 -13.91
N ALA A 134 3.91 0.15 -14.71
CA ALA A 134 3.38 1.07 -15.70
C ALA A 134 2.79 2.32 -15.05
N TYR A 135 2.09 2.16 -13.93
CA TYR A 135 1.53 3.29 -13.19
C TYR A 135 2.64 4.22 -12.68
N ARG A 136 3.70 3.64 -12.11
CA ARG A 136 4.83 4.44 -11.61
C ARG A 136 5.50 5.21 -12.73
N MET A 137 5.68 4.58 -13.89
CA MET A 137 6.29 5.24 -15.03
C MET A 137 5.40 6.40 -15.53
N ALA A 138 4.09 6.21 -15.56
CA ALA A 138 3.17 7.26 -15.98
C ALA A 138 3.18 8.45 -15.03
N CYS A 139 3.16 8.19 -13.72
CA CYS A 139 3.21 9.24 -12.72
C CYS A 139 4.53 10.01 -12.75
N HIS A 140 5.64 9.30 -12.90
CA HIS A 140 6.94 9.93 -12.99
C HIS A 140 7.18 10.61 -14.31
N GLY A 141 6.59 10.10 -15.39
CA GLY A 141 6.64 10.76 -16.68
C GLY A 141 6.06 12.16 -16.65
N ALA A 142 5.04 12.38 -15.83
CA ALA A 142 4.45 13.70 -15.65
C ALA A 142 5.36 14.65 -14.87
N THR A 143 6.26 14.13 -14.05
CA THR A 143 7.21 14.94 -13.28
C THR A 143 8.59 15.01 -13.91
N LYS A 144 8.75 14.43 -15.09
CA LYS A 144 9.94 14.54 -15.93
C LYS A 144 11.17 13.80 -15.42
N VAL A 145 12.29 14.46 -15.60
CA VAL A 145 13.63 13.92 -15.57
C VAL A 145 14.07 13.37 -14.23
N ASP A 146 13.49 13.86 -13.17
CA ASP A 146 13.91 13.52 -11.83
C ASP A 146 13.74 12.05 -11.51
N THR A 147 12.91 11.39 -12.28
CA THR A 147 12.64 9.98 -12.09
C THR A 147 13.79 9.07 -12.46
N TRP A 148 14.73 9.57 -13.24
CA TRP A 148 15.83 8.76 -13.76
C TRP A 148 17.13 8.89 -12.96
N LYS A 149 17.05 9.60 -11.87
CA LYS A 149 18.23 9.84 -11.04
C LYS A 149 18.28 9.01 -9.79
#